data_046ccfcefe18e7bdf8f6cfb305eb2055
#
_entry.id   046ccfcefe18e7bdf8f6cfb305eb2055
#
_cell.length_a   1.000
_cell.length_b   1.000
_cell.length_c   1.000
_cell.angle_alpha   90.00
_cell.angle_beta   90.00
_cell.angle_gamma   90.00
#
_symmetry.space_group_name_H-M   'P 1'
#
loop_
_entity.id
_entity.type
_entity.pdbx_description
1 polymer ?
#
loop_
_entity_poly.entity_id
_entity_poly.type
_entity_poly.pdbx_seq_one_letter_code
_entity_poly.pdbx_strand_id
1 'polypeptide(L)'
;MPVSAKLVTKYGSKKLLTIAAPLYVIALTNLGLAGSSWHLALSLFFFGVIGNMANIAVNTQGVDTEKLYDRPINTSFHGAWSIAGFAGALVGLLMINLHIQPYQHFMVIMLLSWINVFFNHQHLVSGQEDKDTKRPFFIKPEGSLLQLGIIAFCSMAAEGAMFDWSGVYFKDVVLAPQSLVVLGYASFMVMMAAGRFIGDKVILKAGRKRTMQASGIIISAGMAISVLFPNIVAATIGFMLVGLGVSTNIPSVYSVAGRNEKIPPGIALAMVSSVSYLGFLMGPPLIGYISALSNLRYSYALIGCFGLLITVLVTRSKAIN
;
A
#
# COMPACT_ATOMS: atom_id res chain seq x y z
N MET A 1 -14.03 -2.08 -4.88
CA MET A 1 -13.64 -3.17 -3.98
C MET A 1 -14.62 -4.38 -4.05
N PRO A 2 -15.92 -4.32 -3.69
CA PRO A 2 -16.79 -5.52 -3.66
C PRO A 2 -16.92 -6.24 -5.00
N VAL A 3 -17.00 -5.50 -6.11
CA VAL A 3 -17.04 -6.08 -7.46
C VAL A 3 -15.77 -6.88 -7.77
N SER A 4 -14.59 -6.30 -7.47
CA SER A 4 -13.30 -6.95 -7.68
C SER A 4 -13.17 -8.23 -6.86
N ALA A 5 -13.62 -8.19 -5.59
CA ALA A 5 -13.66 -9.36 -4.72
C ALA A 5 -14.50 -10.50 -5.32
N LYS A 6 -15.71 -10.16 -5.79
CA LYS A 6 -16.62 -11.14 -6.41
C LYS A 6 -16.02 -11.74 -7.68
N LEU A 7 -15.37 -10.92 -8.50
CA LEU A 7 -14.72 -11.39 -9.73
C LEU A 7 -13.53 -12.31 -9.43
N VAL A 8 -12.67 -11.95 -8.47
CA VAL A 8 -11.55 -12.81 -8.04
C VAL A 8 -12.05 -14.14 -7.49
N THR A 9 -13.09 -14.12 -6.66
CA THR A 9 -13.65 -15.34 -6.08
C THR A 9 -14.30 -16.23 -7.13
N LYS A 10 -15.03 -15.63 -8.10
CA LYS A 10 -15.75 -16.37 -9.14
C LYS A 10 -14.85 -16.94 -10.23
N TYR A 11 -13.85 -16.17 -10.67
CA TYR A 11 -13.02 -16.50 -11.84
C TYR A 11 -11.57 -16.88 -11.46
N GLY A 12 -11.22 -16.78 -10.20
CA GLY A 12 -9.86 -16.97 -9.71
C GLY A 12 -8.95 -15.76 -9.96
N SER A 13 -7.96 -15.60 -9.11
CA SER A 13 -6.99 -14.49 -9.17
C SER A 13 -6.13 -14.52 -10.44
N LYS A 14 -5.74 -15.72 -10.90
CA LYS A 14 -4.97 -15.91 -12.16
C LYS A 14 -5.69 -15.35 -13.36
N LYS A 15 -6.93 -15.79 -13.62
CA LYS A 15 -7.69 -15.36 -14.77
C LYS A 15 -7.99 -13.87 -14.73
N LEU A 16 -8.39 -13.37 -13.55
CA LEU A 16 -8.69 -11.94 -13.41
C LEU A 16 -7.44 -11.07 -13.62
N LEU A 17 -6.28 -11.46 -13.07
CA LEU A 17 -5.04 -10.70 -13.25
C LEU A 17 -4.57 -10.69 -14.71
N THR A 18 -4.64 -11.84 -15.39
CA THR A 18 -4.28 -11.97 -16.81
C THR A 18 -5.11 -11.05 -17.70
N ILE A 19 -6.37 -10.75 -17.32
CA ILE A 19 -7.25 -9.85 -18.08
C ILE A 19 -7.08 -8.40 -17.59
N ALA A 20 -7.06 -8.18 -16.28
CA ALA A 20 -7.05 -6.84 -15.71
C ALA A 20 -5.72 -6.11 -15.95
N ALA A 21 -4.57 -6.79 -15.92
CA ALA A 21 -3.28 -6.14 -16.12
C ALA A 21 -3.12 -5.52 -17.53
N PRO A 22 -3.42 -6.22 -18.63
CA PRO A 22 -3.44 -5.61 -19.97
C PRO A 22 -4.44 -4.46 -20.11
N LEU A 23 -5.63 -4.59 -19.54
CA LEU A 23 -6.65 -3.53 -19.59
C LEU A 23 -6.23 -2.30 -18.77
N TYR A 24 -5.50 -2.50 -17.68
CA TYR A 24 -5.02 -1.41 -16.83
C TYR A 24 -4.04 -0.50 -17.56
N VAL A 25 -3.11 -1.07 -18.33
CA VAL A 25 -2.16 -0.28 -19.12
C VAL A 25 -2.80 0.34 -20.38
N ILE A 26 -3.87 -0.24 -20.93
CA ILE A 26 -4.70 0.43 -21.94
C ILE A 26 -5.36 1.67 -21.34
N ALA A 27 -5.96 1.54 -20.16
CA ALA A 27 -6.57 2.67 -19.46
C ALA A 27 -5.55 3.78 -19.12
N LEU A 28 -4.32 3.39 -18.73
CA LEU A 28 -3.21 4.32 -18.54
C LEU A 28 -2.86 5.08 -19.83
N THR A 29 -2.74 4.36 -20.95
CA THR A 29 -2.42 4.99 -22.24
C THR A 29 -3.54 5.95 -22.68
N ASN A 30 -4.79 5.58 -22.42
CA ASN A 30 -5.94 6.45 -22.69
C ASN A 30 -5.93 7.74 -21.86
N LEU A 31 -5.40 7.73 -20.64
CA LEU A 31 -5.17 8.94 -19.86
C LEU A 31 -4.21 9.90 -20.56
N GLY A 32 -3.15 9.38 -21.17
CA GLY A 32 -2.18 10.19 -21.94
C GLY A 32 -2.74 10.80 -23.22
N LEU A 33 -3.85 10.28 -23.72
CA LEU A 33 -4.57 10.75 -24.91
C LEU A 33 -5.72 11.72 -24.58
N ALA A 34 -5.98 12.02 -23.30
CA ALA A 34 -7.11 12.80 -22.87
C ALA A 34 -7.04 14.26 -23.41
N GLY A 35 -7.89 14.59 -24.37
CA GLY A 35 -7.99 15.93 -24.97
C GLY A 35 -9.08 16.82 -24.36
N SER A 36 -9.86 16.33 -23.38
CA SER A 36 -10.91 17.08 -22.70
C SER A 36 -11.07 16.66 -21.25
N SER A 37 -11.65 17.51 -20.40
CA SER A 37 -11.90 17.20 -18.99
C SER A 37 -12.81 15.98 -18.80
N TRP A 38 -13.82 15.82 -19.67
CA TRP A 38 -14.70 14.65 -19.63
C TRP A 38 -14.00 13.36 -20.05
N HIS A 39 -13.16 13.42 -21.09
CA HIS A 39 -12.31 12.29 -21.50
C HIS A 39 -11.38 11.89 -20.35
N LEU A 40 -10.72 12.86 -19.71
CA LEU A 40 -9.86 12.62 -18.55
C LEU A 40 -10.63 11.98 -17.39
N ALA A 41 -11.81 12.52 -17.05
CA ALA A 41 -12.64 11.99 -15.96
C ALA A 41 -13.07 10.53 -16.19
N LEU A 42 -13.53 10.21 -17.40
CA LEU A 42 -13.90 8.83 -17.77
C LEU A 42 -12.69 7.89 -17.75
N SER A 43 -11.56 8.34 -18.28
CA SER A 43 -10.32 7.56 -18.29
C SER A 43 -9.82 7.29 -16.87
N LEU A 44 -9.86 8.25 -15.97
CA LEU A 44 -9.54 8.09 -14.55
C LEU A 44 -10.49 7.11 -13.84
N PHE A 45 -11.80 7.18 -14.16
CA PHE A 45 -12.77 6.24 -13.62
C PHE A 45 -12.44 4.80 -14.01
N PHE A 46 -12.23 4.52 -15.30
CA PHE A 46 -11.89 3.18 -15.78
C PHE A 46 -10.52 2.72 -15.27
N PHE A 47 -9.52 3.61 -15.25
CA PHE A 47 -8.21 3.34 -14.67
C PHE A 47 -8.33 2.92 -13.19
N GLY A 48 -9.13 3.64 -12.40
CA GLY A 48 -9.37 3.29 -10.99
C GLY A 48 -10.10 1.96 -10.81
N VAL A 49 -11.13 1.69 -11.62
CA VAL A 49 -11.90 0.43 -11.55
C VAL A 49 -11.01 -0.76 -11.92
N ILE A 50 -10.32 -0.70 -13.06
CA ILE A 50 -9.47 -1.79 -13.54
C ILE A 50 -8.24 -1.96 -12.64
N GLY A 51 -7.65 -0.86 -12.19
CA GLY A 51 -6.54 -0.86 -11.25
C GLY A 51 -6.91 -1.53 -9.92
N ASN A 52 -8.12 -1.28 -9.42
CA ASN A 52 -8.62 -1.98 -8.24
C ASN A 52 -8.79 -3.49 -8.47
N MET A 53 -9.28 -3.91 -9.65
CA MET A 53 -9.39 -5.33 -10.00
C MET A 53 -8.01 -6.00 -10.06
N ALA A 54 -7.04 -5.35 -10.70
CA ALA A 54 -5.66 -5.81 -10.77
C ALA A 54 -5.02 -5.88 -9.38
N ASN A 55 -5.27 -4.87 -8.53
CA ASN A 55 -4.73 -4.82 -7.16
C ASN A 55 -5.22 -5.98 -6.29
N ILE A 56 -6.54 -6.24 -6.26
CA ILE A 56 -7.08 -7.38 -5.48
C ILE A 56 -6.56 -8.71 -6.05
N ALA A 57 -6.50 -8.85 -7.38
CA ALA A 57 -6.01 -10.07 -8.01
C ALA A 57 -4.53 -10.34 -7.72
N VAL A 58 -3.65 -9.34 -7.81
CA VAL A 58 -2.22 -9.50 -7.54
C VAL A 58 -1.93 -9.77 -6.07
N ASN A 59 -2.64 -9.12 -5.14
CA ASN A 59 -2.49 -9.40 -3.72
C ASN A 59 -3.01 -10.80 -3.36
N THR A 60 -4.09 -11.26 -4.01
CA THR A 60 -4.56 -12.65 -3.86
C THR A 60 -3.51 -13.63 -4.38
N GLN A 61 -2.90 -13.37 -5.55
CA GLN A 61 -1.77 -14.16 -6.07
C GLN A 61 -0.60 -14.19 -5.09
N GLY A 62 -0.25 -13.04 -4.49
CA GLY A 62 0.81 -12.96 -3.48
C GLY A 62 0.55 -13.88 -2.28
N VAL A 63 -0.67 -13.86 -1.75
CA VAL A 63 -1.09 -14.73 -0.63
C VAL A 63 -1.13 -16.19 -1.05
N ASP A 64 -1.68 -16.51 -2.23
CA ASP A 64 -1.75 -17.88 -2.71
C ASP A 64 -0.35 -18.45 -3.01
N THR A 65 0.56 -17.61 -3.51
CA THR A 65 1.97 -17.97 -3.70
C THR A 65 2.65 -18.20 -2.35
N GLU A 66 2.44 -17.32 -1.35
CA GLU A 66 3.02 -17.48 0.00
C GLU A 66 2.61 -18.81 0.66
N LYS A 67 1.39 -19.32 0.37
CA LYS A 67 0.93 -20.62 0.88
C LYS A 67 1.73 -21.82 0.35
N LEU A 68 2.42 -21.66 -0.79
CA LEU A 68 3.27 -22.71 -1.39
C LEU A 68 4.66 -22.75 -0.75
N TYR A 69 4.99 -21.78 0.11
CA TYR A 69 6.28 -21.68 0.79
C TYR A 69 6.11 -21.85 2.30
N ASP A 70 7.07 -22.52 2.93
CA ASP A 70 7.11 -22.70 4.39
C ASP A 70 7.66 -21.47 5.13
N ARG A 71 7.68 -20.32 4.46
CA ARG A 71 8.21 -19.06 4.99
C ARG A 71 7.42 -17.86 4.47
N PRO A 72 7.38 -16.75 5.24
CA PRO A 72 6.79 -15.52 4.74
C PRO A 72 7.60 -14.95 3.57
N ILE A 73 6.91 -14.52 2.51
CA ILE A 73 7.50 -13.89 1.32
C ILE A 73 6.71 -12.67 0.85
N ASN A 74 5.55 -12.41 1.46
CA ASN A 74 4.63 -11.38 0.97
C ASN A 74 5.20 -9.96 1.13
N THR A 75 6.02 -9.72 2.16
CA THR A 75 6.68 -8.43 2.36
C THR A 75 7.66 -8.12 1.24
N SER A 76 8.39 -9.13 0.74
CA SER A 76 9.30 -9.00 -0.41
C SER A 76 8.57 -8.63 -1.70
N PHE A 77 7.32 -9.10 -1.92
CA PHE A 77 6.50 -8.67 -3.07
C PHE A 77 6.19 -7.17 -3.00
N HIS A 78 5.85 -6.66 -1.81
CA HIS A 78 5.67 -5.22 -1.62
C HIS A 78 7.00 -4.45 -1.75
N GLY A 79 8.14 -5.08 -1.42
CA GLY A 79 9.47 -4.54 -1.70
C GLY A 79 9.73 -4.38 -3.20
N ALA A 80 9.44 -5.41 -3.99
CA ALA A 80 9.54 -5.37 -5.44
C ALA A 80 8.64 -4.28 -6.05
N TRP A 81 7.42 -4.09 -5.50
CA TRP A 81 6.55 -2.99 -5.88
C TRP A 81 7.19 -1.62 -5.61
N SER A 82 7.89 -1.45 -4.49
CA SER A 82 8.61 -0.20 -4.18
C SER A 82 9.74 0.08 -5.16
N ILE A 83 10.50 -0.95 -5.56
CA ILE A 83 11.54 -0.83 -6.61
C ILE A 83 10.90 -0.44 -7.95
N ALA A 84 9.80 -1.09 -8.33
CA ALA A 84 9.09 -0.78 -9.56
C ALA A 84 8.59 0.68 -9.59
N GLY A 85 8.08 1.19 -8.46
CA GLY A 85 7.70 2.60 -8.32
C GLY A 85 8.88 3.55 -8.51
N PHE A 86 10.02 3.25 -7.89
CA PHE A 86 11.24 4.05 -8.06
C PHE A 86 11.78 3.99 -9.49
N ALA A 87 11.85 2.79 -10.09
CA ALA A 87 12.26 2.62 -11.48
C ALA A 87 11.33 3.36 -12.43
N GLY A 88 10.02 3.31 -12.20
CA GLY A 88 9.02 4.04 -12.97
C GLY A 88 9.23 5.56 -12.90
N ALA A 89 9.55 6.09 -11.72
CA ALA A 89 9.86 7.52 -11.55
C ALA A 89 11.12 7.93 -12.34
N LEU A 90 12.18 7.10 -12.32
CA LEU A 90 13.40 7.35 -13.12
C LEU A 90 13.12 7.31 -14.62
N VAL A 91 12.33 6.33 -15.09
CA VAL A 91 11.91 6.25 -16.50
C VAL A 91 11.06 7.47 -16.87
N GLY A 92 10.13 7.90 -16.01
CA GLY A 92 9.33 9.10 -16.22
C GLY A 92 10.21 10.36 -16.36
N LEU A 93 11.21 10.51 -15.47
CA LEU A 93 12.17 11.61 -15.55
C LEU A 93 12.97 11.59 -16.86
N LEU A 94 13.43 10.42 -17.29
CA LEU A 94 14.13 10.25 -18.57
C LEU A 94 13.24 10.66 -19.75
N MET A 95 11.98 10.23 -19.77
CA MET A 95 11.02 10.57 -20.83
C MET A 95 10.72 12.06 -20.89
N ILE A 96 10.63 12.74 -19.74
CA ILE A 96 10.48 14.20 -19.66
C ILE A 96 11.71 14.89 -20.26
N ASN A 97 12.93 14.47 -19.90
CA ASN A 97 14.17 15.04 -20.40
C ASN A 97 14.35 14.83 -21.91
N LEU A 98 13.82 13.74 -22.44
CA LEU A 98 13.81 13.45 -23.89
C LEU A 98 12.64 14.12 -24.63
N HIS A 99 11.83 14.94 -23.94
CA HIS A 99 10.65 15.60 -24.50
C HIS A 99 9.61 14.64 -25.11
N ILE A 100 9.57 13.39 -24.64
CA ILE A 100 8.62 12.37 -25.09
C ILE A 100 7.24 12.70 -24.51
N GLN A 101 6.22 12.68 -25.36
CA GLN A 101 4.84 12.95 -24.94
C GLN A 101 4.32 11.86 -24.00
N PRO A 102 3.45 12.19 -23.00
CA PRO A 102 2.95 11.20 -22.03
C PRO A 102 2.32 9.95 -22.68
N TYR A 103 1.54 10.12 -23.75
CA TYR A 103 0.91 8.98 -24.42
C TYR A 103 1.93 8.03 -25.07
N GLN A 104 3.02 8.57 -25.64
CA GLN A 104 4.09 7.75 -26.23
C GLN A 104 4.83 6.93 -25.15
N HIS A 105 5.14 7.59 -24.01
CA HIS A 105 5.70 6.90 -22.85
C HIS A 105 4.76 5.75 -22.39
N PHE A 106 3.48 6.04 -22.22
CA PHE A 106 2.51 5.01 -21.79
C PHE A 106 2.32 3.89 -22.80
N MET A 107 2.45 4.14 -24.11
CA MET A 107 2.46 3.10 -25.12
C MET A 107 3.65 2.15 -24.98
N VAL A 108 4.84 2.67 -24.68
CA VAL A 108 6.03 1.83 -24.42
C VAL A 108 5.78 0.96 -23.18
N ILE A 109 5.27 1.54 -22.08
CA ILE A 109 4.94 0.78 -20.87
C ILE A 109 3.85 -0.26 -21.13
N MET A 110 2.86 0.05 -21.97
CA MET A 110 1.80 -0.88 -22.38
C MET A 110 2.39 -2.09 -23.08
N LEU A 111 3.26 -1.89 -24.07
CA LEU A 111 3.91 -2.98 -24.80
C LEU A 111 4.77 -3.86 -23.87
N LEU A 112 5.58 -3.25 -23.01
CA LEU A 112 6.40 -3.99 -22.05
C LEU A 112 5.54 -4.79 -21.06
N SER A 113 4.42 -4.22 -20.59
CA SER A 113 3.48 -4.90 -19.70
C SER A 113 2.79 -6.08 -20.39
N TRP A 114 2.40 -5.93 -21.64
CA TRP A 114 1.79 -7.03 -22.40
C TRP A 114 2.77 -8.17 -22.65
N ILE A 115 4.00 -7.87 -23.02
CA ILE A 115 5.09 -8.84 -23.15
C ILE A 115 5.28 -9.57 -21.81
N ASN A 116 5.35 -8.84 -20.70
CA ASN A 116 5.47 -9.42 -19.37
C ASN A 116 4.33 -10.38 -19.04
N VAL A 117 3.07 -9.96 -19.27
CA VAL A 117 1.88 -10.80 -19.02
C VAL A 117 1.90 -12.03 -19.93
N PHE A 118 2.25 -11.87 -21.21
CA PHE A 118 2.30 -12.97 -22.16
C PHE A 118 3.26 -14.08 -21.74
N PHE A 119 4.45 -13.74 -21.27
CA PHE A 119 5.44 -14.73 -20.83
C PHE A 119 5.17 -15.29 -19.43
N ASN A 120 4.55 -14.51 -18.54
CA ASN A 120 4.46 -14.90 -17.13
C ASN A 120 3.09 -15.41 -16.69
N HIS A 121 2.01 -15.25 -17.50
CA HIS A 121 0.65 -15.66 -17.10
C HIS A 121 0.54 -17.15 -16.76
N GLN A 122 1.34 -18.01 -17.39
CA GLN A 122 1.34 -19.46 -17.13
C GLN A 122 1.89 -19.80 -15.72
N HIS A 123 2.77 -18.97 -15.17
CA HIS A 123 3.38 -19.17 -13.86
C HIS A 123 2.51 -18.66 -12.69
N LEU A 124 1.39 -18.01 -12.98
CA LEU A 124 0.46 -17.60 -11.96
C LEU A 124 -0.23 -18.82 -11.31
N VAL A 125 -0.39 -18.76 -9.99
CA VAL A 125 -1.03 -19.81 -9.22
C VAL A 125 -2.50 -19.90 -9.59
N SER A 126 -2.98 -21.10 -9.92
CA SER A 126 -4.41 -21.35 -10.13
C SER A 126 -5.09 -21.38 -8.76
N GLY A 127 -5.72 -20.26 -8.39
CA GLY A 127 -6.49 -20.16 -7.14
C GLY A 127 -7.75 -21.04 -7.17
N GLN A 128 -8.28 -21.35 -6.00
CA GLN A 128 -9.56 -22.07 -5.90
C GLN A 128 -10.70 -21.16 -6.42
N GLU A 129 -11.38 -21.61 -7.47
CA GLU A 129 -12.63 -21.02 -7.91
C GLU A 129 -13.72 -21.44 -6.92
N ASP A 130 -14.32 -20.47 -6.23
CA ASP A 130 -15.51 -20.75 -5.41
C ASP A 130 -16.74 -20.72 -6.30
N LYS A 131 -17.28 -21.89 -6.60
CA LYS A 131 -18.49 -22.05 -7.44
C LYS A 131 -19.76 -21.64 -6.71
N ASP A 132 -19.72 -21.34 -5.43
CA ASP A 132 -20.89 -20.92 -4.67
C ASP A 132 -21.20 -19.42 -4.90
N THR A 133 -21.95 -19.16 -5.99
CA THR A 133 -22.34 -17.82 -6.44
C THR A 133 -23.41 -17.16 -5.56
N LYS A 134 -23.91 -17.83 -4.51
CA LYS A 134 -25.02 -17.34 -3.67
C LYS A 134 -24.58 -16.46 -2.49
N ARG A 135 -23.27 -16.21 -2.34
CA ARG A 135 -22.81 -15.35 -1.25
C ARG A 135 -23.25 -13.91 -1.46
N PRO A 136 -23.71 -13.22 -0.38
CA PRO A 136 -24.18 -11.84 -0.48
C PRO A 136 -23.05 -10.91 -0.95
N PHE A 137 -23.44 -9.88 -1.72
CA PHE A 137 -22.52 -8.88 -2.27
C PHE A 137 -21.77 -8.09 -1.18
N PHE A 138 -22.41 -7.93 -0.01
CA PHE A 138 -21.83 -7.35 1.19
C PHE A 138 -21.83 -8.40 2.30
N ILE A 139 -20.64 -8.87 2.65
CA ILE A 139 -20.42 -9.66 3.86
C ILE A 139 -19.96 -8.68 4.94
N LYS A 140 -20.68 -8.62 6.06
CA LYS A 140 -20.26 -7.81 7.21
C LYS A 140 -18.91 -8.36 7.72
N PRO A 141 -17.88 -7.51 7.92
CA PRO A 141 -16.60 -7.98 8.44
C PRO A 141 -16.80 -8.68 9.79
N GLU A 142 -16.34 -9.91 9.91
CA GLU A 142 -16.22 -10.54 11.23
C GLU A 142 -15.20 -9.77 12.09
N GLY A 143 -15.32 -9.87 13.43
CA GLY A 143 -14.51 -9.07 14.34
C GLY A 143 -12.99 -9.14 14.09
N SER A 144 -12.46 -10.28 13.68
CA SER A 144 -11.04 -10.45 13.35
C SER A 144 -10.63 -9.70 12.07
N LEU A 145 -11.45 -9.74 11.00
CA LEU A 145 -11.18 -9.02 9.76
C LEU A 145 -11.36 -7.50 9.92
N LEU A 146 -12.32 -7.07 10.74
CA LEU A 146 -12.46 -5.65 11.08
C LEU A 146 -11.24 -5.16 11.85
N GLN A 147 -10.75 -5.94 12.82
CA GLN A 147 -9.54 -5.61 13.56
C GLN A 147 -8.32 -5.48 12.65
N LEU A 148 -8.13 -6.42 11.71
CA LEU A 148 -7.09 -6.34 10.68
C LEU A 148 -7.27 -5.11 9.79
N GLY A 149 -8.51 -4.80 9.42
CA GLY A 149 -8.86 -3.59 8.66
C GLY A 149 -8.47 -2.30 9.39
N ILE A 150 -8.72 -2.21 10.70
CA ILE A 150 -8.34 -1.02 11.50
C ILE A 150 -6.83 -0.91 11.63
N ILE A 151 -6.10 -2.02 11.83
CA ILE A 151 -4.63 -2.03 11.83
C ILE A 151 -4.11 -1.50 10.49
N ALA A 152 -4.67 -2.00 9.39
CA ALA A 152 -4.30 -1.57 8.04
C ALA A 152 -4.69 -0.10 7.79
N PHE A 153 -5.84 0.37 8.27
CA PHE A 153 -6.25 1.78 8.22
C PHE A 153 -5.21 2.68 8.89
N CYS A 154 -4.81 2.37 10.13
CA CYS A 154 -3.83 3.18 10.85
C CYS A 154 -2.49 3.23 10.12
N SER A 155 -2.02 2.09 9.59
CA SER A 155 -0.77 2.02 8.84
C SER A 155 -0.83 2.82 7.53
N MET A 156 -1.93 2.69 6.77
CA MET A 156 -2.11 3.40 5.50
C MET A 156 -2.40 4.89 5.70
N ALA A 157 -3.06 5.28 6.79
CA ALA A 157 -3.24 6.69 7.14
C ALA A 157 -1.89 7.35 7.49
N ALA A 158 -1.03 6.64 8.21
CA ALA A 158 0.34 7.10 8.47
C ALA A 158 1.13 7.21 7.16
N GLU A 159 1.07 6.20 6.27
CA GLU A 159 1.76 6.20 4.98
C GLU A 159 1.30 7.36 4.08
N GLY A 160 -0.03 7.56 3.93
CA GLY A 160 -0.59 8.66 3.15
C GLY A 160 -0.21 10.03 3.69
N ALA A 161 -0.28 10.21 5.01
CA ALA A 161 0.16 11.44 5.66
C ALA A 161 1.65 11.73 5.43
N MET A 162 2.50 10.69 5.49
CA MET A 162 3.93 10.84 5.21
C MET A 162 4.19 11.19 3.74
N PHE A 163 3.41 10.66 2.79
CA PHE A 163 3.57 11.00 1.38
C PHE A 163 3.28 12.47 1.09
N ASP A 164 2.21 13.00 1.64
CA ASP A 164 1.74 14.34 1.28
C ASP A 164 2.35 15.45 2.14
N TRP A 165 2.61 15.18 3.41
CA TRP A 165 2.97 16.21 4.39
C TRP A 165 4.43 16.19 4.86
N SER A 166 5.22 15.15 4.55
CA SER A 166 6.60 15.07 5.06
C SER A 166 7.49 16.22 4.58
N GLY A 167 7.37 16.62 3.32
CA GLY A 167 8.08 17.79 2.78
C GLY A 167 7.61 19.10 3.43
N VAL A 168 6.29 19.26 3.61
CA VAL A 168 5.72 20.43 4.30
C VAL A 168 6.21 20.51 5.74
N TYR A 169 6.26 19.38 6.44
CA TYR A 169 6.81 19.31 7.81
C TYR A 169 8.27 19.76 7.87
N PHE A 170 9.10 19.31 6.95
CA PHE A 170 10.51 19.72 6.89
C PHE A 170 10.64 21.20 6.57
N LYS A 171 9.80 21.75 5.70
CA LYS A 171 9.81 23.16 5.35
C LYS A 171 9.31 24.06 6.49
N ASP A 172 8.14 23.76 7.06
CA ASP A 172 7.41 24.70 7.90
C ASP A 172 7.61 24.45 9.42
N VAL A 173 8.00 23.23 9.84
CA VAL A 173 8.22 22.85 11.23
C VAL A 173 9.71 22.73 11.56
N VAL A 174 10.43 21.99 10.71
CA VAL A 174 11.89 21.80 10.88
C VAL A 174 12.67 23.02 10.41
N LEU A 175 12.08 23.86 9.56
CA LEU A 175 12.71 25.03 8.92
C LEU A 175 13.98 24.65 8.14
N ALA A 176 13.92 23.52 7.45
CA ALA A 176 15.03 22.99 6.69
C ALA A 176 15.32 23.89 5.46
N PRO A 177 16.59 24.09 5.07
CA PRO A 177 16.94 24.69 3.80
C PRO A 177 16.23 23.99 2.64
N GLN A 178 15.88 24.74 1.58
CA GLN A 178 15.12 24.22 0.43
C GLN A 178 15.72 22.93 -0.17
N SER A 179 17.05 22.83 -0.22
CA SER A 179 17.79 21.64 -0.68
C SER A 179 17.60 20.39 0.20
N LEU A 180 17.22 20.55 1.47
CA LEU A 180 17.05 19.47 2.44
C LEU A 180 15.59 19.12 2.72
N VAL A 181 14.63 19.86 2.17
CA VAL A 181 13.19 19.58 2.33
C VAL A 181 12.84 18.16 1.83
N VAL A 182 13.50 17.71 0.77
CA VAL A 182 13.31 16.37 0.20
C VAL A 182 13.65 15.24 1.19
N LEU A 183 14.50 15.49 2.19
CA LEU A 183 14.86 14.49 3.20
C LEU A 183 13.64 13.98 3.97
N GLY A 184 12.62 14.80 4.16
CA GLY A 184 11.37 14.38 4.81
C GLY A 184 10.76 13.18 4.11
N TYR A 185 10.54 13.28 2.82
CA TYR A 185 9.97 12.19 2.01
C TYR A 185 10.96 11.05 1.78
N ALA A 186 12.20 11.39 1.40
CA ALA A 186 13.20 10.42 1.02
C ALA A 186 13.59 9.48 2.17
N SER A 187 13.77 10.01 3.39
CA SER A 187 14.13 9.22 4.55
C SER A 187 13.06 8.18 4.90
N PHE A 188 11.79 8.57 4.85
CA PHE A 188 10.66 7.68 5.03
C PHE A 188 10.64 6.58 3.96
N MET A 189 10.70 6.95 2.68
CA MET A 189 10.60 6.02 1.55
C MET A 189 11.74 5.01 1.50
N VAL A 190 12.97 5.45 1.71
CA VAL A 190 14.15 4.56 1.71
C VAL A 190 14.03 3.51 2.80
N MET A 191 13.66 3.90 4.02
CA MET A 191 13.52 2.96 5.13
C MET A 191 12.30 2.08 5.01
N MET A 192 11.20 2.57 4.43
CA MET A 192 10.05 1.72 4.11
C MET A 192 10.42 0.64 3.09
N ALA A 193 11.12 1.00 2.01
CA ALA A 193 11.58 0.03 1.03
C ALA A 193 12.56 -0.99 1.63
N ALA A 194 13.56 -0.54 2.39
CA ALA A 194 14.51 -1.41 3.08
C ALA A 194 13.78 -2.37 4.03
N GLY A 195 12.85 -1.85 4.83
CA GLY A 195 12.06 -2.64 5.76
C GLY A 195 11.21 -3.72 5.06
N ARG A 196 10.71 -3.46 3.86
CA ARG A 196 9.97 -4.45 3.04
C ARG A 196 10.87 -5.60 2.61
N PHE A 197 12.13 -5.37 2.28
CA PHE A 197 13.06 -6.45 1.89
C PHE A 197 13.58 -7.28 3.05
N ILE A 198 13.76 -6.69 4.22
CA ILE A 198 14.20 -7.43 5.41
C ILE A 198 13.04 -8.01 6.20
N GLY A 199 11.82 -7.53 5.98
CA GLY A 199 10.63 -7.83 6.77
C GLY A 199 10.31 -9.31 6.85
N ASP A 200 10.38 -10.04 5.74
CA ASP A 200 10.13 -11.49 5.73
C ASP A 200 11.11 -12.25 6.61
N LYS A 201 12.40 -11.86 6.61
CA LYS A 201 13.42 -12.46 7.49
C LYS A 201 13.15 -12.14 8.96
N VAL A 202 12.68 -10.93 9.26
CA VAL A 202 12.33 -10.52 10.62
C VAL A 202 11.10 -11.30 11.10
N ILE A 203 10.07 -11.41 10.26
CA ILE A 203 8.86 -12.18 10.56
C ILE A 203 9.19 -13.65 10.79
N LEU A 204 10.08 -14.25 9.98
CA LEU A 204 10.51 -15.63 10.15
C LEU A 204 11.20 -15.88 11.50
N LYS A 205 12.04 -14.92 11.94
CA LYS A 205 12.82 -15.07 13.20
C LYS A 205 12.03 -14.69 14.45
N ALA A 206 11.30 -13.59 14.42
CA ALA A 206 10.61 -13.02 15.58
C ALA A 206 9.14 -13.41 15.70
N GLY A 207 8.55 -13.93 14.61
CA GLY A 207 7.12 -14.15 14.48
C GLY A 207 6.37 -12.88 14.04
N ARG A 208 5.24 -13.09 13.36
CA ARG A 208 4.44 -12.01 12.77
C ARG A 208 3.88 -11.05 13.83
N LYS A 209 3.33 -11.61 14.91
CA LYS A 209 2.74 -10.82 16.00
C LYS A 209 3.75 -9.86 16.62
N ARG A 210 4.94 -10.36 17.01
CA ARG A 210 5.99 -9.53 17.61
C ARG A 210 6.50 -8.46 16.63
N THR A 211 6.65 -8.82 15.36
CA THR A 211 7.07 -7.87 14.32
C THR A 211 6.08 -6.72 14.18
N MET A 212 4.78 -7.02 14.12
CA MET A 212 3.75 -5.98 14.01
C MET A 212 3.59 -5.16 15.30
N GLN A 213 3.79 -5.75 16.49
CA GLN A 213 3.84 -5.00 17.75
C GLN A 213 5.02 -4.02 17.77
N ALA A 214 6.20 -4.49 17.38
CA ALA A 214 7.39 -3.65 17.26
C ALA A 214 7.20 -2.54 16.23
N SER A 215 6.57 -2.84 15.09
CA SER A 215 6.21 -1.85 14.04
C SER A 215 5.43 -0.67 14.62
N GLY A 216 4.38 -0.93 15.39
CA GLY A 216 3.58 0.12 16.00
C GLY A 216 4.38 0.97 16.99
N ILE A 217 5.22 0.34 17.83
CA ILE A 217 6.10 1.05 18.77
C ILE A 217 7.13 1.91 18.00
N ILE A 218 7.72 1.39 16.93
CA ILE A 218 8.70 2.11 16.11
C ILE A 218 8.06 3.32 15.44
N ILE A 219 6.83 3.20 14.89
CA ILE A 219 6.06 4.33 14.33
C ILE A 219 5.89 5.41 15.41
N SER A 220 5.44 5.02 16.60
CA SER A 220 5.18 5.95 17.68
C SER A 220 6.45 6.64 18.20
N ALA A 221 7.54 5.89 18.35
CA ALA A 221 8.84 6.43 18.76
C ALA A 221 9.38 7.40 17.70
N GLY A 222 9.30 7.04 16.41
CA GLY A 222 9.72 7.90 15.31
C GLY A 222 8.97 9.23 15.28
N MET A 223 7.64 9.19 15.47
CA MET A 223 6.84 10.40 15.55
C MET A 223 7.14 11.22 16.83
N ALA A 224 7.29 10.56 17.96
CA ALA A 224 7.67 11.25 19.20
C ALA A 224 9.01 11.99 19.05
N ILE A 225 10.02 11.36 18.46
CA ILE A 225 11.31 12.01 18.18
C ILE A 225 11.12 13.23 17.28
N SER A 226 10.38 13.10 16.16
CA SER A 226 10.18 14.19 15.22
C SER A 226 9.40 15.35 15.83
N VAL A 227 8.36 15.05 16.62
CA VAL A 227 7.49 16.06 17.24
C VAL A 227 8.20 16.75 18.42
N LEU A 228 8.95 16.01 19.26
CA LEU A 228 9.61 16.58 20.41
C LEU A 228 10.87 17.37 20.03
N PHE A 229 11.61 16.90 19.03
CA PHE A 229 12.87 17.49 18.58
C PHE A 229 12.80 17.89 17.09
N PRO A 230 12.09 18.97 16.72
CA PRO A 230 11.86 19.37 15.32
C PRO A 230 13.11 20.03 14.71
N ASN A 231 14.17 19.25 14.55
CA ASN A 231 15.37 19.63 13.81
C ASN A 231 15.66 18.61 12.72
N ILE A 232 16.50 18.96 11.75
CA ILE A 232 16.76 18.16 10.55
C ILE A 232 17.16 16.72 10.91
N VAL A 233 18.09 16.54 11.83
CA VAL A 233 18.62 15.23 12.18
C VAL A 233 17.57 14.36 12.87
N ALA A 234 16.93 14.89 13.92
CA ALA A 234 15.93 14.14 14.67
C ALA A 234 14.69 13.82 13.82
N ALA A 235 14.21 14.78 13.02
CA ALA A 235 13.07 14.55 12.11
C ALA A 235 13.41 13.51 11.04
N THR A 236 14.61 13.55 10.46
CA THR A 236 15.08 12.54 9.49
C THR A 236 15.09 11.15 10.13
N ILE A 237 15.71 11.00 11.32
CA ILE A 237 15.73 9.71 12.04
C ILE A 237 14.30 9.25 12.38
N GLY A 238 13.46 10.16 12.86
CA GLY A 238 12.08 9.85 13.19
C GLY A 238 11.28 9.36 11.97
N PHE A 239 11.42 10.02 10.82
CA PHE A 239 10.74 9.62 9.59
C PHE A 239 11.30 8.30 9.01
N MET A 240 12.60 8.04 9.15
CA MET A 240 13.19 6.73 8.86
C MET A 240 12.56 5.62 9.72
N LEU A 241 12.38 5.86 11.01
CA LEU A 241 11.72 4.91 11.92
C LEU A 241 10.27 4.67 11.52
N VAL A 242 9.52 5.73 11.17
CA VAL A 242 8.14 5.56 10.68
C VAL A 242 8.10 4.71 9.41
N GLY A 243 8.98 4.99 8.44
CA GLY A 243 9.09 4.19 7.21
C GLY A 243 9.36 2.71 7.52
N LEU A 244 10.32 2.43 8.39
CA LEU A 244 10.62 1.07 8.85
C LEU A 244 9.39 0.42 9.52
N GLY A 245 8.71 1.16 10.39
CA GLY A 245 7.54 0.66 11.12
C GLY A 245 6.36 0.31 10.19
N VAL A 246 5.99 1.14 9.22
CA VAL A 246 4.85 0.85 8.32
C VAL A 246 5.14 -0.27 7.33
N SER A 247 6.41 -0.56 7.06
CA SER A 247 6.87 -1.43 5.96
C SER A 247 6.26 -2.83 5.96
N THR A 248 6.08 -3.44 7.13
CA THR A 248 5.64 -4.84 7.27
C THR A 248 4.15 -5.00 7.59
N ASN A 249 3.45 -3.92 7.96
CA ASN A 249 2.07 -4.01 8.44
C ASN A 249 1.09 -4.50 7.37
N ILE A 250 1.06 -3.84 6.21
CA ILE A 250 0.13 -4.20 5.13
C ILE A 250 0.38 -5.60 4.59
N PRO A 251 1.62 -6.01 4.23
CA PRO A 251 1.88 -7.39 3.81
C PRO A 251 1.47 -8.42 4.85
N SER A 252 1.75 -8.14 6.13
CA SER A 252 1.38 -9.05 7.23
C SER A 252 -0.14 -9.17 7.40
N VAL A 253 -0.86 -8.05 7.35
CA VAL A 253 -2.33 -8.02 7.43
C VAL A 253 -2.94 -8.81 6.27
N TYR A 254 -2.44 -8.62 5.05
CA TYR A 254 -2.93 -9.34 3.86
C TYR A 254 -2.64 -10.84 3.96
N SER A 255 -1.45 -11.25 4.41
CA SER A 255 -1.14 -12.66 4.65
C SER A 255 -2.10 -13.30 5.66
N VAL A 256 -2.41 -12.60 6.75
CA VAL A 256 -3.34 -13.12 7.78
C VAL A 256 -4.78 -13.15 7.23
N ALA A 257 -5.24 -12.09 6.59
CA ALA A 257 -6.59 -12.02 6.02
C ALA A 257 -6.81 -13.09 4.95
N GLY A 258 -5.83 -13.33 4.07
CA GLY A 258 -5.93 -14.31 2.99
C GLY A 258 -5.80 -15.77 3.44
N ARG A 259 -5.46 -16.02 4.72
CA ARG A 259 -5.47 -17.34 5.36
C ARG A 259 -6.73 -17.60 6.18
N ASN A 260 -7.73 -16.73 6.08
CA ASN A 260 -9.00 -16.94 6.77
C ASN A 260 -9.71 -18.18 6.22
N GLU A 261 -10.06 -19.13 7.11
CA GLU A 261 -10.66 -20.40 6.71
C GLU A 261 -12.14 -20.27 6.33
N LYS A 262 -12.82 -19.23 6.81
CA LYS A 262 -14.28 -19.05 6.62
C LYS A 262 -14.63 -18.23 5.41
N ILE A 263 -13.70 -17.39 4.93
CA ILE A 263 -13.95 -16.41 3.88
C ILE A 263 -12.88 -16.56 2.78
N PRO A 264 -13.27 -16.64 1.51
CA PRO A 264 -12.32 -16.72 0.40
C PRO A 264 -11.29 -15.59 0.43
N PRO A 265 -10.02 -15.85 0.09
CA PRO A 265 -8.94 -14.88 0.17
C PRO A 265 -9.25 -13.56 -0.55
N GLY A 266 -9.82 -13.61 -1.75
CA GLY A 266 -10.20 -12.41 -2.52
C GLY A 266 -11.22 -11.52 -1.81
N ILE A 267 -12.20 -12.11 -1.10
CA ILE A 267 -13.19 -11.36 -0.33
C ILE A 267 -12.55 -10.79 0.95
N ALA A 268 -11.79 -11.61 1.68
CA ALA A 268 -11.11 -11.16 2.90
C ALA A 268 -10.15 -10.00 2.62
N LEU A 269 -9.35 -10.11 1.55
CA LEU A 269 -8.44 -9.06 1.11
C LEU A 269 -9.20 -7.79 0.69
N ALA A 270 -10.29 -7.91 -0.06
CA ALA A 270 -11.08 -6.76 -0.47
C ALA A 270 -11.73 -6.03 0.72
N MET A 271 -12.19 -6.77 1.73
CA MET A 271 -12.74 -6.18 2.96
C MET A 271 -11.68 -5.37 3.71
N VAL A 272 -10.52 -5.98 3.96
CA VAL A 272 -9.41 -5.32 4.64
C VAL A 272 -8.88 -4.15 3.82
N SER A 273 -8.69 -4.32 2.50
CA SER A 273 -8.23 -3.26 1.60
C SER A 273 -9.19 -2.08 1.55
N SER A 274 -10.51 -2.32 1.58
CA SER A 274 -11.50 -1.22 1.59
C SER A 274 -11.31 -0.31 2.79
N VAL A 275 -11.07 -0.89 3.97
CA VAL A 275 -10.84 -0.12 5.21
C VAL A 275 -9.46 0.55 5.17
N SER A 276 -8.42 -0.15 4.70
CA SER A 276 -7.06 0.40 4.63
C SER A 276 -6.94 1.57 3.65
N TYR A 277 -7.59 1.50 2.48
CA TYR A 277 -7.59 2.61 1.52
C TYR A 277 -8.35 3.84 2.03
N LEU A 278 -9.39 3.66 2.85
CA LEU A 278 -9.99 4.80 3.55
C LEU A 278 -8.95 5.48 4.45
N GLY A 279 -8.10 4.72 5.13
CA GLY A 279 -6.99 5.26 5.92
C GLY A 279 -6.04 6.10 5.06
N PHE A 280 -5.60 5.55 3.92
CA PHE A 280 -4.71 6.25 2.99
C PHE A 280 -5.31 7.57 2.49
N LEU A 281 -6.59 7.56 2.10
CA LEU A 281 -7.29 8.74 1.60
C LEU A 281 -7.60 9.76 2.70
N MET A 282 -7.89 9.31 3.93
CA MET A 282 -8.26 10.18 5.03
C MET A 282 -7.07 10.70 5.82
N GLY A 283 -5.93 10.01 5.78
CA GLY A 283 -4.71 10.39 6.50
C GLY A 283 -4.31 11.86 6.21
N PRO A 284 -4.05 12.23 4.96
CA PRO A 284 -3.64 13.60 4.62
C PRO A 284 -4.68 14.67 5.00
N PRO A 285 -5.99 14.53 4.69
CA PRO A 285 -7.00 15.47 5.16
C PRO A 285 -7.08 15.62 6.68
N LEU A 286 -6.93 14.53 7.44
CA LEU A 286 -6.92 14.58 8.90
C LEU A 286 -5.74 15.39 9.43
N ILE A 287 -4.54 15.18 8.88
CA ILE A 287 -3.35 15.97 9.24
C ILE A 287 -3.60 17.45 8.91
N GLY A 288 -4.11 17.76 7.72
CA GLY A 288 -4.41 19.14 7.32
C GLY A 288 -5.44 19.80 8.22
N TYR A 289 -6.54 19.11 8.54
CA TYR A 289 -7.58 19.62 9.42
C TYR A 289 -7.07 19.90 10.84
N ILE A 290 -6.35 18.96 11.45
CA ILE A 290 -5.77 19.15 12.79
C ILE A 290 -4.70 20.26 12.75
N SER A 291 -3.93 20.35 11.67
CA SER A 291 -2.94 21.40 11.49
C SER A 291 -3.57 22.79 11.43
N ALA A 292 -4.73 22.92 10.78
CA ALA A 292 -5.49 24.17 10.74
C ALA A 292 -6.05 24.60 12.11
N LEU A 293 -6.41 23.61 12.97
CA LEU A 293 -6.91 23.86 14.32
C LEU A 293 -5.80 24.10 15.37
N SER A 294 -4.59 23.63 15.11
CA SER A 294 -3.47 23.72 16.02
C SER A 294 -2.17 24.14 15.31
N ASN A 295 -1.38 23.19 14.93
CA ASN A 295 -0.25 23.33 14.02
C ASN A 295 0.18 21.97 13.47
N LEU A 296 0.98 21.98 12.40
CA LEU A 296 1.42 20.77 11.72
C LEU A 296 2.27 19.85 12.62
N ARG A 297 3.04 20.41 13.56
CA ARG A 297 3.85 19.66 14.51
C ARG A 297 2.98 18.72 15.36
N TYR A 298 1.90 19.22 15.93
CA TYR A 298 1.02 18.41 16.78
C TYR A 298 0.11 17.48 15.97
N SER A 299 -0.26 17.85 14.74
CA SER A 299 -1.03 16.95 13.89
C SER A 299 -0.28 15.65 13.59
N TYR A 300 1.04 15.70 13.50
CA TYR A 300 1.88 14.51 13.33
C TYR A 300 1.89 13.58 14.55
N ALA A 301 1.58 14.06 15.75
CA ALA A 301 1.39 13.21 16.92
C ALA A 301 0.26 12.17 16.72
N LEU A 302 -0.74 12.48 15.88
CA LEU A 302 -1.78 11.52 15.50
C LEU A 302 -1.22 10.25 14.86
N ILE A 303 -0.18 10.37 14.02
CA ILE A 303 0.49 9.21 13.43
C ILE A 303 1.13 8.35 14.53
N GLY A 304 1.71 8.98 15.54
CA GLY A 304 2.21 8.27 16.72
C GLY A 304 1.11 7.53 17.48
N CYS A 305 -0.08 8.15 17.63
CA CYS A 305 -1.24 7.47 18.21
C CYS A 305 -1.70 6.28 17.36
N PHE A 306 -1.66 6.38 16.04
CA PHE A 306 -1.94 5.22 15.15
C PHE A 306 -0.95 4.08 15.38
N GLY A 307 0.33 4.38 15.59
CA GLY A 307 1.34 3.37 15.95
C GLY A 307 0.99 2.65 17.26
N LEU A 308 0.65 3.38 18.33
CA LEU A 308 0.21 2.78 19.58
C LEU A 308 -1.06 1.93 19.40
N LEU A 309 -2.02 2.42 18.65
CA LEU A 309 -3.26 1.69 18.37
C LEU A 309 -2.97 0.38 17.61
N ILE A 310 -2.07 0.38 16.63
CA ILE A 310 -1.60 -0.83 15.96
C ILE A 310 -1.07 -1.82 16.99
N THR A 311 -0.15 -1.39 17.88
CA THR A 311 0.44 -2.26 18.91
C THR A 311 -0.63 -2.87 19.82
N VAL A 312 -1.59 -2.08 20.29
CA VAL A 312 -2.68 -2.54 21.16
C VAL A 312 -3.58 -3.54 20.43
N LEU A 313 -3.99 -3.24 19.22
CA LEU A 313 -4.86 -4.11 18.42
C LEU A 313 -4.15 -5.43 18.09
N VAL A 314 -2.87 -5.40 17.70
CA VAL A 314 -2.09 -6.61 17.43
C VAL A 314 -1.93 -7.46 18.69
N THR A 315 -1.69 -6.84 19.85
CA THR A 315 -1.57 -7.55 21.13
C THR A 315 -2.85 -8.31 21.47
N ARG A 316 -4.01 -7.69 21.25
CA ARG A 316 -5.33 -8.26 21.51
C ARG A 316 -5.84 -9.20 20.42
N SER A 317 -5.18 -9.24 19.27
CA SER A 317 -5.61 -10.08 18.15
C SER A 317 -5.35 -11.55 18.42
N LYS A 318 -6.38 -12.38 18.20
CA LYS A 318 -6.29 -13.84 18.17
C LYS A 318 -5.98 -14.38 16.77
N ALA A 319 -6.14 -13.56 15.73
CA ALA A 319 -5.90 -13.96 14.35
C ALA A 319 -4.42 -13.81 13.94
N ILE A 320 -3.64 -13.03 14.68
CA ILE A 320 -2.21 -12.80 14.41
C ILE A 320 -1.41 -13.64 15.41
N ASN A 321 -0.76 -14.65 14.89
CA ASN A 321 0.14 -15.54 15.65
C ASN A 321 1.61 -15.24 15.31
#